data_d97ebd12b571234bbcd3aac4d1ef1e01
#
_entry.id   d97ebd12b571234bbcd3aac4d1ef1e01
#
_cell.length_a   1.000
_cell.length_b   1.000
_cell.length_c   1.000
_cell.angle_alpha   90.00
_cell.angle_beta   90.00
_cell.angle_gamma   90.00
#
_symmetry.space_group_name_H-M   'P 1'
#
loop_
_entity.id
_entity.type
_entity.pdbx_description
1 polymer ?
#
loop_
_entity_poly.entity_id
_entity_poly.type
_entity_poly.pdbx_seq_one_letter_code
_entity_poly.pdbx_strand_id
1 'polypeptide(L)'
;MSYEPAPTRYDTMTYRRSGRSGLKLPAVSLGLWHNFGGDSVFETMRAMCRTAFDLGIKNFDLANNKGPPAGSAEENFGRILKSDFDWHRDELIISTKAGYDMWPGPYGDRGSRKYLTASLDQSLRRMGPWLAGQRADQPPSIV
;
A
#
# COMPACT_ATOMS: atom_id res chain seq x y z
N MET A 1 -1.72 -9.44 21.12
CA MET A 1 -2.55 -10.36 20.28
C MET A 1 -2.32 -9.97 18.83
N SER A 2 -2.11 -10.94 17.95
CA SER A 2 -2.08 -10.72 16.50
C SER A 2 -3.45 -10.24 16.03
N TYR A 3 -3.49 -9.42 14.99
CA TYR A 3 -4.75 -9.03 14.36
C TYR A 3 -5.32 -10.22 13.59
N GLU A 4 -6.59 -10.48 13.81
CA GLU A 4 -7.37 -11.47 13.07
C GLU A 4 -8.50 -10.75 12.35
N PRO A 5 -8.53 -10.77 11.00
CA PRO A 5 -9.57 -10.10 10.23
C PRO A 5 -10.94 -10.74 10.43
N ALA A 6 -12.00 -9.92 10.30
CA ALA A 6 -13.37 -10.40 10.33
C ALA A 6 -13.59 -11.51 9.28
N PRO A 7 -14.11 -12.70 9.65
CA PRO A 7 -14.35 -13.78 8.70
C PRO A 7 -15.42 -13.40 7.65
N THR A 8 -16.30 -12.49 8.00
CA THR A 8 -17.41 -11.98 7.16
C THR A 8 -17.04 -10.80 6.28
N ARG A 9 -15.74 -10.40 6.22
CA ARG A 9 -15.28 -9.19 5.54
C ARG A 9 -15.66 -9.09 4.06
N TYR A 10 -15.96 -10.19 3.41
CA TYR A 10 -16.33 -10.22 2.00
C TYR A 10 -17.84 -10.33 1.73
N ASP A 11 -18.67 -10.44 2.77
CA ASP A 11 -20.09 -10.77 2.60
C ASP A 11 -20.92 -9.60 2.04
N THR A 12 -20.53 -8.36 2.35
CA THR A 12 -21.33 -7.16 2.00
C THR A 12 -20.66 -6.25 0.98
N MET A 13 -19.33 -6.38 0.80
CA MET A 13 -18.61 -5.51 -0.14
C MET A 13 -18.88 -5.89 -1.59
N THR A 14 -19.25 -4.90 -2.40
CA THR A 14 -19.39 -5.08 -3.85
C THR A 14 -18.02 -5.00 -4.52
N TYR A 15 -17.69 -6.02 -5.31
CA TYR A 15 -16.46 -6.07 -6.12
C TYR A 15 -16.80 -6.00 -7.61
N ARG A 16 -16.09 -5.15 -8.34
CA ARG A 16 -16.27 -4.92 -9.78
C ARG A 16 -15.01 -5.24 -10.55
N ARG A 17 -15.17 -5.81 -11.75
CA ARG A 17 -14.02 -6.08 -12.64
C ARG A 17 -13.40 -4.79 -13.14
N SER A 18 -12.07 -4.71 -13.11
CA SER A 18 -11.29 -3.66 -13.73
C SER A 18 -10.93 -4.05 -15.17
N GLY A 19 -11.84 -3.81 -16.10
CA GLY A 19 -11.66 -4.16 -17.50
C GLY A 19 -11.32 -5.64 -17.70
N ARG A 20 -10.24 -5.91 -18.47
CA ARG A 20 -9.75 -7.26 -18.79
C ARG A 20 -8.56 -7.71 -17.93
N SER A 21 -8.19 -6.94 -16.93
CA SER A 21 -7.01 -7.20 -16.07
C SER A 21 -7.12 -8.45 -15.18
N GLY A 22 -8.33 -9.01 -15.03
CA GLY A 22 -8.59 -10.06 -14.05
C GLY A 22 -8.83 -9.55 -12.62
N LEU A 23 -8.46 -8.30 -12.32
CA LEU A 23 -8.65 -7.70 -11.01
C LEU A 23 -10.13 -7.43 -10.72
N LYS A 24 -10.52 -7.66 -9.47
CA LYS A 24 -11.80 -7.25 -8.92
C LYS A 24 -11.55 -6.22 -7.82
N LEU A 25 -11.90 -4.98 -8.08
CA LEU A 25 -11.73 -3.89 -7.14
C LEU A 25 -12.97 -3.75 -6.25
N PRO A 26 -12.80 -3.46 -4.94
CA PRO A 26 -13.92 -3.10 -4.08
C PRO A 26 -14.55 -1.79 -4.56
N ALA A 27 -15.83 -1.60 -4.27
CA ALA A 27 -16.54 -0.37 -4.64
C ALA A 27 -15.97 0.88 -3.96
N VAL A 28 -15.27 0.70 -2.86
CA VAL A 28 -14.60 1.75 -2.07
C VAL A 28 -13.15 1.36 -1.85
N SER A 29 -12.25 2.34 -1.88
CA SER A 29 -10.82 2.20 -1.57
C SER A 29 -10.44 3.11 -0.42
N LEU A 30 -9.47 2.72 0.39
CA LEU A 30 -8.93 3.59 1.44
C LEU A 30 -7.73 4.38 0.90
N GLY A 31 -7.89 5.72 0.84
CA GLY A 31 -6.80 6.62 0.48
C GLY A 31 -5.91 6.89 1.69
N LEU A 32 -4.62 6.68 1.55
CA LEU A 32 -3.63 6.83 2.62
C LEU A 32 -2.84 8.13 2.43
N TRP A 33 -3.50 9.26 2.58
CA TRP A 33 -2.84 10.57 2.54
C TRP A 33 -2.95 11.28 3.87
N HIS A 34 -4.08 11.94 4.11
CA HIS A 34 -4.36 12.60 5.39
C HIS A 34 -4.39 11.54 6.50
N ASN A 35 -3.85 11.87 7.67
CA ASN A 35 -3.73 10.99 8.83
C ASN A 35 -2.77 9.79 8.66
N PHE A 36 -1.96 9.75 7.58
CA PHE A 36 -0.94 8.69 7.39
C PHE A 36 0.49 9.22 7.33
N GLY A 37 0.69 10.54 7.52
CA GLY A 37 2.01 11.16 7.57
C GLY A 37 2.81 10.87 8.85
N GLY A 38 4.02 11.42 8.91
CA GLY A 38 4.94 11.22 10.03
C GLY A 38 4.43 11.73 11.38
N ASP A 39 3.60 12.79 11.37
CA ASP A 39 3.03 13.39 12.57
C ASP A 39 1.73 12.73 13.04
N SER A 40 1.26 11.71 12.31
CA SER A 40 0.01 11.04 12.63
C SER A 40 0.20 9.95 13.69
N VAL A 41 -0.84 9.73 14.51
CA VAL A 41 -0.81 8.69 15.54
C VAL A 41 -0.87 7.31 14.89
N PHE A 42 0.19 6.51 15.04
CA PHE A 42 0.34 5.22 14.38
C PHE A 42 -0.82 4.26 14.66
N GLU A 43 -1.29 4.18 15.91
CA GLU A 43 -2.40 3.28 16.28
C GLU A 43 -3.72 3.69 15.63
N THR A 44 -3.92 4.99 15.35
CA THR A 44 -5.08 5.45 14.58
C THR A 44 -5.01 4.99 13.12
N MET A 45 -3.85 5.15 12.47
CA MET A 45 -3.61 4.64 11.11
C MET A 45 -3.86 3.15 11.02
N ARG A 46 -3.33 2.42 11.98
CA ARG A 46 -3.46 0.97 12.10
C ARG A 46 -4.92 0.54 12.27
N ALA A 47 -5.65 1.20 13.17
CA ALA A 47 -7.08 0.95 13.39
C ALA A 47 -7.91 1.23 12.12
N MET A 48 -7.62 2.31 11.40
CA MET A 48 -8.29 2.62 10.13
C MET A 48 -8.06 1.53 9.07
N CYS A 49 -6.83 1.05 8.92
CA CYS A 49 -6.52 -0.03 7.99
C CYS A 49 -7.21 -1.35 8.35
N ARG A 50 -7.23 -1.72 9.62
CA ARG A 50 -7.93 -2.91 10.12
C ARG A 50 -9.42 -2.82 9.86
N THR A 51 -10.06 -1.72 10.24
CA THR A 51 -11.48 -1.48 10.01
C THR A 51 -11.82 -1.55 8.52
N ALA A 52 -11.01 -0.92 7.67
CA ALA A 52 -11.20 -0.98 6.22
C ALA A 52 -11.16 -2.43 5.72
N PHE A 53 -10.17 -3.20 6.13
CA PHE A 53 -10.02 -4.60 5.72
C PHE A 53 -11.18 -5.48 6.24
N ASP A 54 -11.61 -5.28 7.49
CA ASP A 54 -12.75 -5.97 8.09
C ASP A 54 -14.08 -5.67 7.39
N LEU A 55 -14.17 -4.53 6.69
CA LEU A 55 -15.29 -4.14 5.84
C LEU A 55 -15.14 -4.59 4.38
N GLY A 56 -14.10 -5.35 4.03
CA GLY A 56 -13.83 -5.82 2.67
C GLY A 56 -13.14 -4.80 1.76
N ILE A 57 -12.69 -3.67 2.28
CA ILE A 57 -11.87 -2.71 1.54
C ILE A 57 -10.45 -3.27 1.49
N LYS A 58 -10.10 -3.88 0.38
CA LYS A 58 -8.76 -4.46 0.16
C LYS A 58 -7.88 -3.66 -0.79
N ASN A 59 -8.36 -2.52 -1.29
CA ASN A 59 -7.59 -1.59 -2.11
C ASN A 59 -7.14 -0.38 -1.29
N PHE A 60 -5.83 -0.24 -1.11
CA PHE A 60 -5.16 0.84 -0.40
C PHE A 60 -4.42 1.72 -1.40
N ASP A 61 -4.74 3.02 -1.42
CA ASP A 61 -4.25 3.96 -2.42
C ASP A 61 -3.27 4.98 -1.83
N LEU A 62 -2.03 4.93 -2.31
CA LEU A 62 -0.94 5.78 -1.87
C LEU A 62 -0.45 6.70 -3.01
N ALA A 63 0.62 7.42 -2.72
CA ALA A 63 1.52 8.07 -3.66
C ALA A 63 2.88 8.23 -2.98
N ASN A 64 3.95 8.25 -3.77
CA ASN A 64 5.32 8.30 -3.26
C ASN A 64 5.62 9.54 -2.40
N ASN A 65 4.91 10.66 -2.65
CA ASN A 65 5.09 11.92 -1.91
C ASN A 65 4.13 12.14 -0.74
N LYS A 66 3.18 11.22 -0.50
CA LYS A 66 2.22 11.39 0.62
C LYS A 66 2.93 11.40 1.96
N GLY A 67 2.52 12.38 2.81
CA GLY A 67 3.12 12.67 4.10
C GLY A 67 2.39 13.82 4.78
N PRO A 68 3.05 14.77 5.43
CA PRO A 68 4.50 15.02 5.55
C PRO A 68 5.23 14.05 6.49
N PRO A 69 6.56 13.91 6.34
CA PRO A 69 7.35 14.22 5.15
C PRO A 69 7.02 13.30 3.97
N ALA A 70 7.45 13.68 2.74
CA ALA A 70 7.22 12.87 1.54
C ALA A 70 7.74 11.43 1.74
N GLY A 71 6.90 10.44 1.42
CA GLY A 71 7.19 9.03 1.61
C GLY A 71 6.76 8.43 2.95
N SER A 72 6.48 9.27 3.97
CA SER A 72 6.13 8.76 5.30
C SER A 72 4.82 7.96 5.34
N ALA A 73 3.87 8.25 4.47
CA ALA A 73 2.66 7.45 4.37
C ALA A 73 2.95 6.01 3.91
N GLU A 74 3.86 5.83 2.93
CA GLU A 74 4.30 4.51 2.50
C GLU A 74 5.10 3.78 3.59
N GLU A 75 5.97 4.47 4.33
CA GLU A 75 6.71 3.90 5.46
C GLU A 75 5.78 3.42 6.58
N ASN A 76 4.82 4.25 6.97
CA ASN A 76 3.84 3.90 7.99
C ASN A 76 2.96 2.73 7.55
N PHE A 77 2.51 2.75 6.29
CA PHE A 77 1.74 1.63 5.75
C PHE A 77 2.57 0.34 5.68
N GLY A 78 3.85 0.42 5.32
CA GLY A 78 4.77 -0.72 5.35
C GLY A 78 4.88 -1.36 6.74
N ARG A 79 4.93 -0.55 7.80
CA ARG A 79 4.90 -1.04 9.19
C ARG A 79 3.58 -1.76 9.52
N ILE A 80 2.44 -1.22 9.06
CA ILE A 80 1.11 -1.83 9.25
C ILE A 80 1.03 -3.16 8.48
N LEU A 81 1.49 -3.18 7.23
CA LEU A 81 1.53 -4.40 6.41
C LEU A 81 2.28 -5.51 7.13
N LYS A 82 3.47 -5.21 7.64
CA LYS A 82 4.29 -6.18 8.36
C LYS A 82 3.65 -6.68 9.66
N SER A 83 3.00 -5.78 10.41
CA SER A 83 2.46 -6.14 11.73
C SER A 83 1.11 -6.85 11.68
N ASP A 84 0.27 -6.51 10.71
CA ASP A 84 -1.14 -6.90 10.71
C ASP A 84 -1.58 -7.70 9.48
N PHE A 85 -0.93 -7.49 8.32
CA PHE A 85 -1.38 -8.05 7.05
C PHE A 85 -0.38 -9.00 6.40
N ASP A 86 0.63 -9.45 7.12
CA ASP A 86 1.70 -10.31 6.58
C ASP A 86 1.15 -11.59 5.93
N TRP A 87 0.13 -12.19 6.53
CA TRP A 87 -0.54 -13.39 6.02
C TRP A 87 -1.66 -13.12 5.01
N HIS A 88 -1.98 -11.84 4.76
CA HIS A 88 -3.08 -11.40 3.90
C HIS A 88 -2.62 -10.70 2.64
N ARG A 89 -1.32 -10.78 2.32
CA ARG A 89 -0.72 -10.10 1.18
C ARG A 89 -1.49 -10.34 -0.13
N ASP A 90 -1.81 -11.57 -0.42
CA ASP A 90 -2.43 -11.97 -1.68
C ASP A 90 -3.92 -11.56 -1.78
N GLU A 91 -4.50 -11.12 -0.67
CA GLU A 91 -5.84 -10.54 -0.64
C GLU A 91 -5.83 -9.03 -0.96
N LEU A 92 -4.69 -8.35 -0.82
CA LEU A 92 -4.59 -6.90 -0.92
C LEU A 92 -4.26 -6.44 -2.34
N ILE A 93 -4.81 -5.29 -2.69
CA ILE A 93 -4.41 -4.49 -3.85
C ILE A 93 -3.82 -3.20 -3.29
N ILE A 94 -2.58 -2.91 -3.66
CA ILE A 94 -1.88 -1.71 -3.21
C ILE A 94 -1.52 -0.92 -4.45
N SER A 95 -2.03 0.31 -4.52
CA SER A 95 -1.70 1.25 -5.59
C SER A 95 -0.88 2.41 -5.04
N THR A 96 0.14 2.81 -5.77
CA THR A 96 0.88 4.04 -5.49
C THR A 96 1.09 4.82 -6.77
N LYS A 97 1.52 6.06 -6.66
CA LYS A 97 1.69 7.00 -7.77
C LYS A 97 3.07 7.62 -7.69
N ALA A 98 3.62 7.94 -8.85
CA ALA A 98 4.85 8.70 -9.04
C ALA A 98 4.57 9.94 -9.88
N GLY A 99 5.56 10.82 -10.00
CA GLY A 99 5.44 12.07 -10.80
C GLY A 99 5.67 13.33 -9.96
N TYR A 100 5.80 13.18 -8.67
CA TYR A 100 6.02 14.28 -7.73
C TYR A 100 7.52 14.51 -7.49
N ASP A 101 7.86 15.71 -7.02
CA ASP A 101 9.22 16.05 -6.63
C ASP A 101 9.65 15.27 -5.38
N MET A 102 10.61 14.37 -5.55
CA MET A 102 11.04 13.45 -4.49
C MET A 102 12.53 13.59 -4.12
N TRP A 103 13.36 14.08 -5.03
CA TRP A 103 14.78 14.34 -4.77
C TRP A 103 15.32 15.42 -5.71
N PRO A 104 16.42 16.10 -5.35
CA PRO A 104 17.01 17.16 -6.18
C PRO A 104 17.53 16.66 -7.53
N GLY A 105 17.48 17.55 -8.52
CA GLY A 105 18.09 17.33 -9.82
C GLY A 105 17.11 16.92 -10.92
N PRO A 106 17.57 16.74 -12.16
CA PRO A 106 16.72 16.63 -13.35
C PRO A 106 15.91 15.33 -13.45
N TYR A 107 16.13 14.40 -12.55
CA TYR A 107 15.45 13.10 -12.54
C TYR A 107 14.67 12.84 -11.25
N GLY A 108 14.42 13.87 -10.46
CA GLY A 108 13.73 13.76 -9.16
C GLY A 108 12.21 13.90 -9.23
N ASP A 109 11.66 14.21 -10.41
CA ASP A 109 10.24 14.46 -10.61
C ASP A 109 9.73 13.93 -11.96
N ARG A 110 8.43 14.15 -12.22
CA ARG A 110 7.73 13.90 -13.50
C ARG A 110 7.71 12.43 -13.91
N GLY A 111 7.74 12.13 -15.23
CA GLY A 111 7.36 10.82 -15.77
C GLY A 111 8.41 10.13 -16.62
N SER A 112 9.71 10.49 -16.51
CA SER A 112 10.73 9.75 -17.24
C SER A 112 10.79 8.30 -16.78
N ARG A 113 11.13 7.36 -17.69
CA ARG A 113 11.33 5.95 -17.33
C ARG A 113 12.31 5.80 -16.15
N LYS A 114 13.41 6.58 -16.18
CA LYS A 114 14.41 6.58 -15.09
C LYS A 114 13.79 6.95 -13.75
N TYR A 115 12.99 8.02 -13.71
CA TYR A 115 12.30 8.45 -12.50
C TYR A 115 11.27 7.40 -12.03
N LEU A 116 10.42 6.90 -12.94
CA LEU A 116 9.38 5.94 -12.60
C LEU A 116 9.96 4.66 -12.02
N THR A 117 11.05 4.13 -12.61
CA THR A 117 11.74 2.95 -12.10
C THR A 117 12.34 3.21 -10.71
N ALA A 118 13.07 4.31 -10.55
CA ALA A 118 13.67 4.68 -9.27
C ALA A 118 12.60 4.95 -8.19
N SER A 119 11.49 5.59 -8.57
CA SER A 119 10.36 5.84 -7.66
C SER A 119 9.72 4.54 -7.21
N LEU A 120 9.50 3.58 -8.10
CA LEU A 120 8.96 2.27 -7.74
C LEU A 120 9.88 1.54 -6.76
N ASP A 121 11.18 1.50 -7.05
CA ASP A 121 12.16 0.87 -6.15
C ASP A 121 12.15 1.51 -4.76
N GLN A 122 12.04 2.84 -4.68
CA GLN A 122 11.95 3.55 -3.41
C GLN A 122 10.64 3.26 -2.67
N SER A 123 9.51 3.23 -3.38
CA SER A 123 8.20 2.87 -2.81
C SER A 123 8.22 1.46 -2.23
N LEU A 124 8.79 0.50 -2.96
CA LEU A 124 8.95 -0.89 -2.48
C LEU A 124 9.83 -0.97 -1.23
N ARG A 125 10.92 -0.18 -1.16
CA ARG A 125 11.77 -0.13 0.04
C ARG A 125 11.03 0.46 1.24
N ARG A 126 10.27 1.55 1.06
CA ARG A 126 9.48 2.17 2.13
C ARG A 126 8.39 1.25 2.66
N MET A 127 7.67 0.59 1.77
CA MET A 127 6.61 -0.36 2.15
C MET A 127 7.15 -1.72 2.59
N GLY A 128 8.44 -1.98 2.37
CA GLY A 128 9.15 -3.18 2.81
C GLY A 128 9.22 -4.30 1.76
N PRO A 129 10.17 -5.24 1.91
CA PRO A 129 10.42 -6.34 0.98
C PRO A 129 9.22 -7.28 0.81
N TRP A 130 8.27 -7.21 1.71
CA TRP A 130 7.01 -7.92 1.67
C TRP A 130 6.22 -7.66 0.36
N LEU A 131 6.26 -6.44 -0.18
CA LEU A 131 5.62 -6.10 -1.46
C LEU A 131 6.36 -6.64 -2.67
N ALA A 132 7.66 -6.84 -2.59
CA ALA A 132 8.47 -7.39 -3.67
C ALA A 132 8.33 -8.91 -3.84
N GLY A 133 7.42 -9.57 -3.11
CA GLY A 133 7.25 -11.02 -3.15
C GLY A 133 8.32 -11.80 -2.39
N GLN A 134 9.20 -11.11 -1.70
CA GLN A 134 10.23 -11.74 -0.87
C GLN A 134 9.71 -11.89 0.57
N ARG A 135 9.13 -13.03 0.88
CA ARG A 135 9.21 -13.52 2.27
C ARG A 135 10.65 -13.87 2.53
N ALA A 136 11.17 -13.51 3.70
CA ALA A 136 12.56 -13.80 4.10
C ALA A 136 12.92 -15.31 4.08
N ASP A 137 11.92 -16.17 3.94
CA ASP A 137 11.96 -17.62 3.96
C ASP A 137 11.53 -18.30 2.64
N GLN A 138 11.18 -17.54 1.61
CA GLN A 138 10.78 -18.10 0.31
C GLN A 138 11.67 -17.58 -0.83
N PRO A 139 12.13 -18.46 -1.73
CA PRO A 139 12.82 -18.05 -2.94
C PRO A 139 11.86 -17.22 -3.83
N PRO A 140 12.37 -16.25 -4.62
CA PRO A 140 11.56 -15.42 -5.49
C PRO A 140 10.76 -16.28 -6.47
N SER A 141 9.44 -16.23 -6.38
CA SER A 141 8.58 -16.78 -7.43
C SER A 141 8.61 -15.81 -8.61
N ILE A 142 9.23 -16.26 -9.69
CA ILE A 142 9.19 -15.58 -10.99
C ILE A 142 7.79 -15.82 -11.56
N VAL A 143 7.02 -14.74 -11.72
CA VAL A 143 5.83 -14.71 -12.56
C VAL A 143 6.11 -13.73 -13.69
#